data_e5a7da6e053644545f4993c661e2b5b0
#
_entry.id   e5a7da6e053644545f4993c661e2b5b0
#
_cell.length_a   1.000
_cell.length_b   1.000
_cell.length_c   1.000
_cell.angle_alpha   90.00
_cell.angle_beta   90.00
_cell.angle_gamma   90.00
#
_symmetry.space_group_name_H-M   'P 1'
#
loop_
_entity.id
_entity.type
_entity.pdbx_description
1 polymer ?
#
loop_
_entity_poly.entity_id
_entity_poly.type
_entity_poly.pdbx_seq_one_letter_code
_entity_poly.pdbx_strand_id
1 'polypeptide(L)'
;VLTRGPAPKKETFNVEIPIKASSKITGIQLETLTHPSMDESSLSRGGGNFVLTGFELALKTDDGETPIKLKNAVADFAQKNFEASKAIDGKDDTGWSVDGKNKKETRKLLVTLNNPIQLDHDATLVARLKHESKHENHVIGRFRLSATSVPNPVLSETGLPDDIYQLVNIPWEERSSKETHSLA
;
A
#
# COMPACT_ATOMS: atom_id res chain seq x y z
N VAL A 1 7.95 0.11 -8.07
CA VAL A 1 7.86 -0.95 -9.09
C VAL A 1 7.13 -0.42 -10.31
N LEU A 2 7.60 -0.73 -11.51
CA LEU A 2 6.92 -0.47 -12.78
C LEU A 2 6.93 -1.77 -13.58
N THR A 3 5.75 -2.24 -13.97
CA THR A 3 5.59 -3.45 -14.78
C THR A 3 5.79 -3.14 -16.27
N ARG A 4 6.28 -4.12 -17.03
CA ARG A 4 6.54 -3.99 -18.48
C ARG A 4 6.00 -5.21 -19.23
N GLY A 5 5.89 -5.09 -20.55
CA GLY A 5 5.36 -6.14 -21.42
C GLY A 5 3.83 -6.23 -21.42
N PRO A 6 3.24 -7.26 -22.05
CA PRO A 6 1.78 -7.46 -22.08
C PRO A 6 1.21 -7.68 -20.68
N ALA A 7 -0.02 -7.21 -20.46
CA ALA A 7 -0.71 -7.45 -19.20
C ALA A 7 -1.02 -8.96 -19.06
N PRO A 8 -0.60 -9.62 -17.97
CA PRO A 8 -0.97 -11.01 -17.72
C PRO A 8 -2.45 -11.08 -17.33
N LYS A 9 -3.06 -12.24 -17.54
CA LYS A 9 -4.46 -12.48 -17.14
C LYS A 9 -4.64 -12.36 -15.63
N LYS A 10 -3.67 -12.91 -14.87
CA LYS A 10 -3.55 -12.91 -13.42
C LYS A 10 -2.09 -12.71 -13.05
N GLU A 11 -1.83 -12.19 -11.85
CA GLU A 11 -0.46 -11.92 -11.39
C GLU A 11 -0.40 -11.85 -9.87
N THR A 12 0.68 -12.34 -9.30
CA THR A 12 1.03 -12.10 -7.90
C THR A 12 2.43 -11.47 -7.83
N PHE A 13 2.49 -10.23 -7.39
CA PHE A 13 3.77 -9.60 -7.11
C PHE A 13 4.28 -10.03 -5.74
N ASN A 14 5.50 -10.58 -5.70
CA ASN A 14 6.23 -10.84 -4.47
C ASN A 14 7.31 -9.77 -4.33
N VAL A 15 7.17 -8.90 -3.35
CA VAL A 15 8.11 -7.81 -3.08
C VAL A 15 8.84 -8.08 -1.78
N GLU A 16 10.14 -8.31 -1.86
CA GLU A 16 11.01 -8.48 -0.70
C GLU A 16 11.63 -7.14 -0.32
N ILE A 17 11.47 -6.74 0.94
CA ILE A 17 11.90 -5.47 1.48
C ILE A 17 12.83 -5.76 2.67
N PRO A 18 14.15 -5.53 2.55
CA PRO A 18 15.06 -5.67 3.69
C PRO A 18 14.70 -4.68 4.80
N ILE A 19 14.60 -5.17 6.03
CA ILE A 19 14.29 -4.37 7.22
C ILE A 19 15.40 -4.54 8.23
N LYS A 20 15.89 -3.42 8.77
CA LYS A 20 16.94 -3.40 9.76
C LYS A 20 16.42 -3.69 11.17
N ALA A 21 17.32 -4.23 11.99
CA ALA A 21 17.11 -4.33 13.44
C ALA A 21 16.66 -2.99 14.03
N SER A 22 15.90 -3.03 15.11
CA SER A 22 15.24 -1.90 15.77
C SER A 22 14.14 -1.21 14.97
N SER A 23 13.80 -1.71 13.77
CA SER A 23 12.65 -1.20 13.02
C SER A 23 11.35 -1.56 13.72
N LYS A 24 10.41 -0.60 13.70
CA LYS A 24 9.02 -0.80 14.13
C LYS A 24 8.09 -0.56 12.96
N ILE A 25 7.15 -1.47 12.72
CA ILE A 25 6.17 -1.33 11.64
C ILE A 25 4.77 -1.55 12.21
N THR A 26 3.87 -0.61 11.95
CA THR A 26 2.46 -0.64 12.38
C THR A 26 1.51 -0.76 11.21
N GLY A 27 1.96 -0.40 9.99
CA GLY A 27 1.19 -0.49 8.77
C GLY A 27 2.03 -0.32 7.52
N ILE A 28 1.45 -0.70 6.39
CA ILE A 28 2.02 -0.54 5.05
C ILE A 28 1.04 0.24 4.18
N GLN A 29 1.53 1.25 3.49
CA GLN A 29 0.79 1.96 2.46
C GLN A 29 1.21 1.45 1.08
N LEU A 30 0.21 1.08 0.27
CA LEU A 30 0.33 0.84 -1.15
C LEU A 30 -0.17 2.08 -1.89
N GLU A 31 0.65 2.61 -2.77
CA GLU A 31 0.25 3.64 -3.74
C GLU A 31 0.23 3.00 -5.13
N THR A 32 -0.92 3.01 -5.78
CA THR A 32 -1.05 2.66 -7.19
C THR A 32 -0.87 3.92 -8.01
N LEU A 33 0.12 3.93 -8.88
CA LEU A 33 0.60 5.13 -9.54
C LEU A 33 0.25 5.08 -11.03
N THR A 34 -0.23 6.18 -11.58
CA THR A 34 -0.42 6.33 -13.01
C THR A 34 0.92 6.32 -13.76
N HIS A 35 0.90 5.89 -15.03
CA HIS A 35 2.09 5.94 -15.88
C HIS A 35 1.72 5.99 -17.37
N PRO A 36 2.47 6.74 -18.20
CA PRO A 36 2.19 6.84 -19.66
C PRO A 36 2.20 5.52 -20.41
N SER A 37 2.89 4.49 -19.90
CA SER A 37 2.91 3.14 -20.51
C SER A 37 1.70 2.27 -20.15
N MET A 38 0.78 2.77 -19.34
CA MET A 38 -0.49 2.09 -19.01
C MET A 38 -1.58 2.54 -19.95
N ASP A 39 -2.65 1.74 -20.07
CA ASP A 39 -3.81 2.10 -20.88
C ASP A 39 -4.34 3.48 -20.48
N GLU A 40 -4.44 4.39 -21.44
CA GLU A 40 -4.86 5.78 -21.24
C GLU A 40 -4.08 6.51 -20.11
N SER A 41 -2.80 6.18 -19.92
CA SER A 41 -1.95 6.73 -18.85
C SER A 41 -2.51 6.49 -17.43
N SER A 42 -3.18 5.39 -17.23
CA SER A 42 -3.91 5.03 -16.01
C SER A 42 -3.07 4.18 -15.03
N LEU A 43 -3.73 3.34 -14.24
CA LEU A 43 -3.13 2.51 -13.18
C LEU A 43 -2.77 1.09 -13.65
N SER A 44 -3.27 0.65 -14.83
CA SER A 44 -3.14 -0.72 -15.31
C SER A 44 -2.92 -0.77 -16.81
N ARG A 45 -2.32 -1.86 -17.29
CA ARG A 45 -2.14 -2.18 -18.71
C ARG A 45 -3.36 -2.85 -19.35
N GLY A 46 -4.37 -3.21 -18.55
CA GLY A 46 -5.60 -3.88 -18.98
C GLY A 46 -6.82 -3.03 -18.66
N GLY A 47 -7.26 -2.16 -19.60
CA GLY A 47 -8.42 -1.29 -19.40
C GLY A 47 -8.27 -0.21 -18.33
N GLY A 48 -7.05 -0.03 -17.82
CA GLY A 48 -6.71 1.03 -16.88
C GLY A 48 -7.14 0.78 -15.42
N ASN A 49 -8.02 -0.18 -15.16
CA ASN A 49 -8.44 -0.57 -13.83
C ASN A 49 -7.65 -1.79 -13.31
N PHE A 50 -7.71 -2.04 -12.02
CA PHE A 50 -7.12 -3.22 -11.38
C PHE A 50 -8.12 -3.83 -10.38
N VAL A 51 -7.88 -5.09 -9.99
CA VAL A 51 -8.53 -5.73 -8.86
C VAL A 51 -7.43 -6.37 -8.00
N LEU A 52 -7.17 -5.79 -6.84
CA LEU A 52 -6.27 -6.37 -5.84
C LEU A 52 -7.06 -7.34 -4.97
N THR A 53 -6.96 -8.63 -5.26
CA THR A 53 -7.71 -9.68 -4.56
C THR A 53 -7.05 -10.12 -3.26
N GLY A 54 -5.74 -9.86 -3.10
CA GLY A 54 -5.02 -10.19 -1.89
C GLY A 54 -3.87 -9.22 -1.62
N PHE A 55 -3.81 -8.71 -0.39
CA PHE A 55 -2.64 -8.06 0.17
C PHE A 55 -2.19 -8.89 1.36
N GLU A 56 -1.05 -9.56 1.24
CA GLU A 56 -0.51 -10.42 2.28
C GLU A 56 0.87 -9.91 2.70
N LEU A 57 1.19 -10.08 3.99
CA LEU A 57 2.52 -9.79 4.52
C LEU A 57 3.07 -11.01 5.26
N ALA A 58 4.37 -11.20 5.17
CA ALA A 58 5.09 -12.17 5.98
C ALA A 58 6.47 -11.63 6.37
N LEU A 59 7.00 -12.11 7.47
CA LEU A 59 8.37 -11.86 7.91
C LEU A 59 9.21 -13.08 7.56
N LYS A 60 10.25 -12.87 6.76
CA LYS A 60 11.20 -13.90 6.35
C LYS A 60 12.49 -13.73 7.14
N THR A 61 12.88 -14.78 7.84
CA THR A 61 14.14 -14.92 8.60
C THR A 61 14.87 -16.18 8.14
N ASP A 62 16.01 -16.49 8.76
CA ASP A 62 16.73 -17.73 8.49
C ASP A 62 15.93 -18.99 8.86
N ASP A 63 15.02 -18.87 9.83
CA ASP A 63 14.12 -19.96 10.28
C ASP A 63 12.91 -20.18 9.36
N GLY A 64 12.72 -19.32 8.37
CA GLY A 64 11.63 -19.42 7.41
C GLY A 64 10.75 -18.18 7.33
N GLU A 65 9.53 -18.37 6.83
CA GLU A 65 8.57 -17.30 6.58
C GLU A 65 7.36 -17.39 7.51
N THR A 66 7.13 -16.32 8.28
CA THR A 66 6.00 -16.23 9.24
C THR A 66 4.97 -15.22 8.75
N PRO A 67 3.70 -15.64 8.51
CA PRO A 67 2.65 -14.72 8.10
C PRO A 67 2.34 -13.65 9.15
N ILE A 68 2.14 -12.40 8.69
CA ILE A 68 1.76 -11.26 9.53
C ILE A 68 0.25 -11.05 9.41
N LYS A 69 -0.44 -11.07 10.54
CA LYS A 69 -1.89 -10.82 10.59
C LYS A 69 -2.20 -9.34 10.37
N LEU A 70 -3.05 -9.09 9.40
CA LEU A 70 -3.57 -7.76 9.08
C LEU A 70 -4.83 -7.48 9.88
N LYS A 71 -5.03 -6.22 10.30
CA LYS A 71 -6.16 -5.78 11.12
C LYS A 71 -7.23 -5.10 10.28
N ASN A 72 -6.81 -4.17 9.42
CA ASN A 72 -7.72 -3.34 8.64
C ASN A 72 -7.06 -2.87 7.34
N ALA A 73 -7.88 -2.56 6.35
CA ALA A 73 -7.49 -1.94 5.10
C ALA A 73 -8.44 -0.79 4.78
N VAL A 74 -7.90 0.39 4.51
CA VAL A 74 -8.63 1.61 4.16
C VAL A 74 -8.02 2.18 2.88
N ALA A 75 -8.85 2.63 1.95
CA ALA A 75 -8.42 3.30 0.73
C ALA A 75 -9.00 4.70 0.62
N ASP A 76 -8.31 5.58 -0.12
CA ASP A 76 -8.79 6.92 -0.47
C ASP A 76 -10.01 6.89 -1.39
N PHE A 77 -10.11 5.83 -2.20
CA PHE A 77 -11.28 5.54 -3.03
C PHE A 77 -11.43 4.02 -3.23
N ALA A 78 -12.68 3.58 -3.30
CA ALA A 78 -13.03 2.21 -3.67
C ALA A 78 -14.30 2.20 -4.53
N GLN A 79 -14.28 1.41 -5.58
CA GLN A 79 -15.46 1.12 -6.39
C GLN A 79 -16.50 0.35 -5.54
N LYS A 80 -17.78 0.63 -5.77
CA LYS A 80 -18.89 -0.12 -5.13
C LYS A 80 -18.70 -1.63 -5.32
N ASN A 81 -18.82 -2.37 -4.25
CA ASN A 81 -18.59 -3.83 -4.15
C ASN A 81 -17.13 -4.28 -4.28
N PHE A 82 -16.17 -3.34 -4.30
CA PHE A 82 -14.73 -3.60 -4.33
C PHE A 82 -14.03 -2.77 -3.25
N GLU A 83 -14.55 -2.83 -2.02
CA GLU A 83 -14.06 -2.08 -0.88
C GLU A 83 -12.65 -2.54 -0.48
N ALA A 84 -11.87 -1.63 0.11
CA ALA A 84 -10.49 -1.86 0.53
C ALA A 84 -10.32 -3.12 1.41
N SER A 85 -11.28 -3.37 2.31
CA SER A 85 -11.27 -4.52 3.22
C SER A 85 -11.25 -5.87 2.49
N LYS A 86 -11.74 -5.92 1.25
CA LYS A 86 -11.73 -7.12 0.41
C LYS A 86 -10.36 -7.51 -0.12
N ALA A 87 -9.37 -6.61 -0.03
CA ALA A 87 -7.99 -6.94 -0.35
C ALA A 87 -7.29 -7.77 0.76
N ILE A 88 -7.93 -7.92 1.93
CA ILE A 88 -7.38 -8.68 3.07
C ILE A 88 -8.35 -9.72 3.63
N ASP A 89 -9.42 -10.06 2.91
CA ASP A 89 -10.46 -11.00 3.36
C ASP A 89 -10.13 -12.48 3.05
N GLY A 90 -9.03 -12.71 2.34
CA GLY A 90 -8.54 -14.05 1.98
C GLY A 90 -9.29 -14.75 0.85
N LYS A 91 -10.06 -14.01 0.04
CA LYS A 91 -10.86 -14.56 -1.06
C LYS A 91 -10.36 -14.05 -2.40
N ASP A 92 -10.16 -14.96 -3.36
CA ASP A 92 -9.66 -14.61 -4.70
C ASP A 92 -10.75 -14.03 -5.64
N ASP A 93 -12.04 -14.15 -5.27
CA ASP A 93 -13.19 -13.64 -6.05
C ASP A 93 -13.64 -12.24 -5.61
N THR A 94 -13.07 -11.71 -4.54
CA THR A 94 -13.27 -10.35 -4.03
C THR A 94 -12.00 -9.52 -4.20
N GLY A 95 -12.04 -8.22 -3.89
CA GLY A 95 -10.84 -7.40 -3.96
C GLY A 95 -11.12 -5.90 -3.88
N TRP A 96 -10.05 -5.11 -3.77
CA TRP A 96 -10.09 -3.66 -3.91
C TRP A 96 -9.90 -3.26 -5.37
N SER A 97 -10.73 -2.34 -5.84
CA SER A 97 -10.69 -1.83 -7.20
C SER A 97 -11.14 -0.37 -7.26
N VAL A 98 -10.85 0.28 -8.38
CA VAL A 98 -11.29 1.63 -8.72
C VAL A 98 -11.94 1.62 -10.11
N ASP A 99 -12.67 2.67 -10.49
CA ASP A 99 -13.34 2.75 -11.78
C ASP A 99 -13.40 4.16 -12.35
N GLY A 100 -13.94 4.28 -13.55
CA GLY A 100 -14.18 5.54 -14.23
C GLY A 100 -12.97 6.45 -14.26
N LYS A 101 -13.13 7.72 -13.91
CA LYS A 101 -12.04 8.70 -13.85
C LYS A 101 -11.01 8.40 -12.76
N ASN A 102 -11.39 7.64 -11.73
CA ASN A 102 -10.52 7.33 -10.59
C ASN A 102 -9.33 6.46 -10.98
N LYS A 103 -9.40 5.69 -12.05
CA LYS A 103 -8.27 4.92 -12.60
C LYS A 103 -7.17 5.78 -13.23
N LYS A 104 -7.40 7.07 -13.43
CA LYS A 104 -6.43 8.06 -13.96
C LYS A 104 -5.76 8.93 -12.88
N GLU A 105 -5.93 8.55 -11.63
CA GLU A 105 -5.33 9.23 -10.49
C GLU A 105 -4.61 8.21 -9.61
N THR A 106 -3.54 8.67 -8.95
CA THR A 106 -2.86 7.85 -7.92
C THR A 106 -3.87 7.48 -6.84
N ARG A 107 -3.91 6.21 -6.46
CA ARG A 107 -4.77 5.71 -5.39
C ARG A 107 -3.94 5.10 -4.27
N LYS A 108 -4.44 5.22 -3.05
CA LYS A 108 -3.74 4.80 -1.84
C LYS A 108 -4.57 3.76 -1.09
N LEU A 109 -3.90 2.73 -0.61
CA LEU A 109 -4.43 1.75 0.32
C LEU A 109 -3.50 1.69 1.52
N LEU A 110 -4.02 1.91 2.72
CA LEU A 110 -3.33 1.69 3.97
C LEU A 110 -3.81 0.39 4.59
N VAL A 111 -2.88 -0.53 4.83
CA VAL A 111 -3.12 -1.77 5.57
C VAL A 111 -2.43 -1.66 6.93
N THR A 112 -3.20 -1.85 8.00
CA THR A 112 -2.68 -1.83 9.37
C THR A 112 -2.46 -3.25 9.89
N LEU A 113 -1.43 -3.42 10.71
CA LEU A 113 -1.10 -4.71 11.32
C LEU A 113 -1.94 -4.96 12.57
N ASN A 114 -2.27 -6.23 12.83
CA ASN A 114 -2.94 -6.60 14.07
C ASN A 114 -2.07 -6.35 15.30
N ASN A 115 -0.77 -6.67 15.19
CA ASN A 115 0.24 -6.35 16.17
C ASN A 115 1.40 -5.64 15.46
N PRO A 116 1.99 -4.58 16.04
CA PRO A 116 3.20 -3.99 15.49
C PRO A 116 4.33 -5.02 15.38
N ILE A 117 5.08 -4.97 14.29
CA ILE A 117 6.35 -5.67 14.19
C ILE A 117 7.38 -4.84 14.93
N GLN A 118 8.16 -5.49 15.80
CA GLN A 118 9.35 -4.93 16.44
C GLN A 118 10.47 -5.92 16.21
N LEU A 119 11.52 -5.49 15.51
CA LEU A 119 12.65 -6.35 15.15
C LEU A 119 13.82 -6.12 16.12
N ASP A 120 14.46 -7.18 16.54
CA ASP A 120 15.72 -7.20 17.29
C ASP A 120 16.92 -7.59 16.41
N HIS A 121 16.65 -8.09 15.20
CA HIS A 121 17.63 -8.48 14.17
C HIS A 121 17.15 -8.08 12.77
N ASP A 122 18.06 -8.12 11.81
CA ASP A 122 17.71 -7.87 10.39
C ASP A 122 16.79 -8.97 9.86
N ALA A 123 15.80 -8.60 9.07
CA ALA A 123 14.83 -9.50 8.47
C ALA A 123 14.39 -8.99 7.09
N THR A 124 13.59 -9.76 6.39
CA THR A 124 12.95 -9.36 5.13
C THR A 124 11.45 -9.37 5.28
N LEU A 125 10.81 -8.23 5.04
CA LEU A 125 9.36 -8.16 4.88
C LEU A 125 9.00 -8.60 3.46
N VAL A 126 8.13 -9.60 3.34
CA VAL A 126 7.59 -10.06 2.06
C VAL A 126 6.18 -9.54 1.92
N ALA A 127 5.93 -8.73 0.90
CA ALA A 127 4.60 -8.26 0.54
C ALA A 127 4.12 -8.96 -0.72
N ARG A 128 2.94 -9.59 -0.66
CA ARG A 128 2.30 -10.24 -1.81
C ARG A 128 1.07 -9.46 -2.23
N LEU A 129 1.06 -9.01 -3.48
CA LEU A 129 -0.06 -8.31 -4.10
C LEU A 129 -0.68 -9.25 -5.13
N LYS A 130 -1.84 -9.83 -4.82
CA LYS A 130 -2.52 -10.81 -5.66
C LYS A 130 -3.57 -10.16 -6.56
N HIS A 131 -3.61 -10.59 -7.81
CA HIS A 131 -4.59 -10.19 -8.82
C HIS A 131 -5.18 -11.45 -9.47
N GLU A 132 -5.99 -12.20 -8.69
CA GLU A 132 -6.53 -13.52 -9.06
C GLU A 132 -7.99 -13.47 -9.50
N SER A 133 -8.57 -12.26 -9.64
CA SER A 133 -9.97 -12.10 -9.99
C SER A 133 -10.33 -12.66 -11.37
N LYS A 134 -11.62 -12.85 -11.62
CA LYS A 134 -12.15 -13.21 -12.94
C LYS A 134 -12.00 -12.10 -14.00
N HIS A 135 -11.68 -10.88 -13.58
CA HIS A 135 -11.42 -9.75 -14.48
C HIS A 135 -9.97 -9.84 -14.96
N GLU A 136 -9.76 -10.53 -16.07
CA GLU A 136 -8.44 -10.73 -16.68
C GLU A 136 -7.75 -9.39 -16.97
N ASN A 137 -6.42 -9.38 -16.83
CA ASN A 137 -5.55 -8.23 -17.09
C ASN A 137 -5.73 -7.01 -16.14
N HIS A 138 -6.64 -7.07 -15.16
CA HIS A 138 -6.83 -6.03 -14.17
C HIS A 138 -5.74 -6.10 -13.08
N VAL A 139 -4.51 -5.85 -13.49
CA VAL A 139 -3.29 -5.93 -12.68
C VAL A 139 -2.68 -4.54 -12.51
N ILE A 140 -2.29 -4.16 -11.30
CA ILE A 140 -1.61 -2.88 -11.03
C ILE A 140 -0.37 -2.77 -11.91
N GLY A 141 -0.23 -1.66 -12.62
CA GLY A 141 0.87 -1.43 -13.56
C GLY A 141 2.09 -0.76 -12.92
N ARG A 142 1.88 0.16 -11.99
CA ARG A 142 2.95 0.84 -11.26
C ARG A 142 2.54 1.05 -9.82
N PHE A 143 3.45 0.78 -8.89
CA PHE A 143 3.15 0.96 -7.46
C PHE A 143 4.38 1.28 -6.63
N ARG A 144 4.12 1.79 -5.42
CA ARG A 144 5.08 1.99 -4.35
C ARG A 144 4.53 1.41 -3.06
N LEU A 145 5.40 0.81 -2.25
CA LEU A 145 5.12 0.41 -0.87
C LEU A 145 5.91 1.29 0.07
N SER A 146 5.28 1.73 1.15
CA SER A 146 5.89 2.49 2.23
C SER A 146 5.44 1.91 3.56
N ALA A 147 6.35 1.83 4.53
CA ALA A 147 6.05 1.39 5.90
C ALA A 147 5.89 2.59 6.82
N THR A 148 5.08 2.44 7.86
CA THR A 148 4.94 3.44 8.93
C THR A 148 5.16 2.81 10.29
N SER A 149 5.69 3.61 11.23
CA SER A 149 5.85 3.26 12.64
C SER A 149 4.86 4.01 13.55
N VAL A 150 4.04 4.89 12.98
CA VAL A 150 3.05 5.69 13.73
C VAL A 150 2.02 4.76 14.38
N PRO A 151 1.72 4.89 15.68
CA PRO A 151 0.64 4.14 16.31
C PRO A 151 -0.72 4.49 15.67
N ASN A 152 -1.52 3.45 15.34
CA ASN A 152 -2.84 3.60 14.70
C ASN A 152 -2.81 4.52 13.46
N PRO A 153 -2.01 4.18 12.44
CA PRO A 153 -1.86 5.05 11.29
C PRO A 153 -3.19 5.20 10.55
N VAL A 154 -3.43 6.39 10.02
CA VAL A 154 -4.58 6.73 9.19
C VAL A 154 -4.12 7.09 7.79
N LEU A 155 -5.01 6.96 6.81
CA LEU A 155 -4.73 7.37 5.46
C LEU A 155 -4.81 8.90 5.37
N SER A 156 -3.68 9.55 5.15
CA SER A 156 -3.63 11.01 4.99
C SER A 156 -3.96 11.40 3.55
N GLU A 157 -4.86 12.36 3.40
CA GLU A 157 -5.20 12.94 2.09
C GLU A 157 -4.01 13.69 1.49
N THR A 158 -3.16 14.27 2.32
CA THR A 158 -1.98 15.06 1.89
C THR A 158 -0.75 14.21 1.62
N GLY A 159 -0.75 12.94 2.01
CA GLY A 159 0.41 12.05 1.92
C GLY A 159 1.48 12.31 2.98
N LEU A 160 1.27 13.27 3.86
CA LEU A 160 2.10 13.51 5.04
C LEU A 160 1.57 12.69 6.21
N PRO A 161 2.42 12.20 7.12
CA PRO A 161 2.00 11.70 8.43
C PRO A 161 1.16 12.76 9.15
N ASP A 162 0.15 12.35 9.93
CA ASP A 162 -0.78 13.30 10.57
C ASP A 162 -0.08 14.29 11.49
N ASP A 163 0.94 13.85 12.22
CA ASP A 163 1.77 14.69 13.06
C ASP A 163 2.52 15.76 12.23
N ILE A 164 3.08 15.38 11.10
CA ILE A 164 3.74 16.30 10.17
C ILE A 164 2.71 17.21 9.50
N TYR A 165 1.53 16.69 9.10
CA TYR A 165 0.46 17.50 8.55
C TYR A 165 -0.01 18.58 9.51
N GLN A 166 -0.19 18.26 10.79
CA GLN A 166 -0.53 19.25 11.80
C GLN A 166 0.56 20.31 11.94
N LEU A 167 1.83 19.89 11.96
CA LEU A 167 2.98 20.79 12.09
C LEU A 167 3.12 21.76 10.91
N VAL A 168 2.92 21.29 9.66
CA VAL A 168 3.04 22.18 8.48
C VAL A 168 1.89 23.18 8.38
N ASN A 169 0.74 22.90 8.99
CA ASN A 169 -0.39 23.83 9.05
C ASN A 169 -0.29 24.87 10.17
N ILE A 170 0.67 24.76 11.10
CA ILE A 170 0.98 25.82 12.05
C ILE A 170 1.80 26.89 11.31
N PRO A 171 1.41 28.18 11.31
CA PRO A 171 2.24 29.26 10.77
C PRO A 171 3.66 29.20 11.35
N TRP A 172 4.68 29.44 10.54
CA TRP A 172 6.07 29.22 10.97
C TRP A 172 6.44 30.09 12.18
N GLU A 173 5.85 31.28 12.29
CA GLU A 173 6.01 32.20 13.40
C GLU A 173 5.44 31.69 14.73
N GLU A 174 4.48 30.80 14.67
CA GLU A 174 3.80 30.21 15.83
C GLU A 174 4.39 28.87 16.26
N ARG A 175 5.33 28.31 15.46
CA ARG A 175 5.97 27.03 15.76
C ARG A 175 6.95 27.16 16.91
N SER A 176 6.86 26.23 17.85
CA SER A 176 7.89 26.08 18.86
C SER A 176 9.21 25.55 18.25
N SER A 177 10.33 25.73 18.96
CA SER A 177 11.63 25.21 18.52
C SER A 177 11.61 23.68 18.32
N LYS A 178 10.83 22.93 19.11
CA LYS A 178 10.67 21.49 18.97
C LYS A 178 9.94 21.11 17.69
N GLU A 179 8.86 21.82 17.37
CA GLU A 179 8.07 21.60 16.16
C GLU A 179 8.85 21.93 14.89
N THR A 180 9.62 23.02 14.91
CA THR A 180 10.53 23.39 13.81
C THR A 180 11.61 22.31 13.59
N HIS A 181 12.17 21.76 14.67
CA HIS A 181 13.18 20.69 14.56
C HIS A 181 12.62 19.37 14.03
N SER A 182 11.35 19.08 14.29
CA SER A 182 10.67 17.88 13.77
C SER A 182 10.41 17.91 12.26
N LEU A 183 10.53 19.07 11.61
CA LEU A 183 10.37 19.27 10.17
C LEU A 183 11.72 19.36 9.42
N ALA A 184 12.84 19.40 10.11
CA ALA A 184 14.18 19.47 9.56
C ALA A 184 14.79 18.09 9.33
#